data_453bbc1f0d8012fd300018c4eafae5d3
#
_entry.id   453bbc1f0d8012fd300018c4eafae5d3
#
_cell.length_a   1.000
_cell.length_b   1.000
_cell.length_c   1.000
_cell.angle_alpha   90.00
_cell.angle_beta   90.00
_cell.angle_gamma   90.00
#
_symmetry.space_group_name_H-M   'P 1'
#
loop_
_entity.id
_entity.type
_entity.pdbx_description
1 polymer ?
#
loop_
_entity_poly.entity_id
_entity_poly.type
_entity_poly.pdbx_seq_one_letter_code
_entity_poly.pdbx_strand_id
1 'polypeptide(L)'
;MDSGPQRKALEINLDPSQYGTFAEIGAGQEVADWFLRVGGASGTVAQTICAYDKAFSDERYGQGTRYVSRERLLAMLEHEYRMLEAQLRGPRGPEVRFFAFADTVAARNFKGDNEQHGWVGLRFQAESGAAPSDVLLHVALCDNDVEQQRSALGVLGVNLVHAAFHQKQEARAFLGAVFEGLSVDRLEIDVVELAGPAFSGQDSRLWCLEALRLGLARALLFDGTGRPDQPSTVLRKRSLIVEGRTTGLEVDPRTLVATAFAQLDREERSEHQPMLLLDIRLEQLTAPAEARSVADRIASLTARAPIIVTDQTVLHPVVEYLRRYTKAPIRMVTSVVAFADLLSGSYQTLPGALLESLGKLLVEDVRLYIYPVALERFQRARAEDPRRSVTASPSKGTTVTLDDLRCEPPLDHLLRYLRGAGWIVPLELP
;
A
#
# COMPACT_ATOMS: atom_id res chain seq x y z
N MET A 1 7.81 30.09 11.41
CA MET A 1 8.83 29.30 12.14
C MET A 1 8.85 27.95 11.48
N ASP A 2 10.04 27.54 11.08
CA ASP A 2 10.23 26.29 10.32
C ASP A 2 9.77 25.09 11.15
N SER A 3 8.75 24.36 10.69
CA SER A 3 8.19 23.16 11.35
C SER A 3 9.00 21.91 11.01
N GLY A 4 10.22 22.06 10.53
CA GLY A 4 11.06 21.01 10.02
C GLY A 4 11.54 19.99 11.08
N PRO A 5 12.13 18.85 10.63
CA PRO A 5 12.61 17.79 11.51
C PRO A 5 13.65 18.27 12.53
N GLN A 6 14.40 19.32 12.23
CA GLN A 6 15.34 19.97 13.17
C GLN A 6 14.65 20.45 14.45
N ARG A 7 13.53 21.16 14.33
CA ARG A 7 12.78 21.67 15.50
C ARG A 7 12.22 20.52 16.31
N LYS A 8 11.64 19.51 15.65
CA LYS A 8 11.06 18.34 16.33
C LYS A 8 12.11 17.54 17.10
N ALA A 9 13.26 17.27 16.49
CA ALA A 9 14.37 16.59 17.18
C ALA A 9 14.90 17.41 18.36
N LEU A 10 14.99 18.73 18.22
CA LEU A 10 15.42 19.61 19.31
C LEU A 10 14.39 19.65 20.45
N GLU A 11 13.10 19.71 20.17
CA GLU A 11 12.03 19.65 21.17
C GLU A 11 12.12 18.36 22.01
N ILE A 12 12.36 17.22 21.38
CA ILE A 12 12.57 15.93 22.06
C ILE A 12 13.86 15.99 22.90
N ASN A 13 14.98 16.48 22.35
CA ASN A 13 16.26 16.56 23.06
C ASN A 13 16.22 17.47 24.30
N LEU A 14 15.36 18.46 24.32
CA LEU A 14 15.21 19.39 25.43
C LEU A 14 14.19 18.91 26.50
N ASP A 15 13.45 17.84 26.24
CA ASP A 15 12.52 17.27 27.20
C ASP A 15 13.21 16.19 28.03
N PRO A 16 13.53 16.45 29.32
CA PRO A 16 14.26 15.50 30.16
C PRO A 16 13.43 14.24 30.51
N SER A 17 12.14 14.25 30.23
CA SER A 17 11.26 13.11 30.46
C SER A 17 11.31 12.05 29.34
N GLN A 18 12.02 12.30 28.24
CA GLN A 18 12.08 11.41 27.08
C GLN A 18 13.52 10.92 26.86
N TYR A 19 13.72 9.61 26.88
CA TYR A 19 15.05 9.03 26.73
C TYR A 19 15.01 7.74 25.94
N GLY A 20 15.84 7.62 24.91
CA GLY A 20 15.72 6.52 23.97
C GLY A 20 17.01 6.04 23.32
N THR A 21 16.85 5.01 22.54
CA THR A 21 17.88 4.36 21.74
C THR A 21 17.46 4.26 20.27
N PHE A 22 18.44 4.24 19.36
CA PHE A 22 18.23 4.15 17.93
C PHE A 22 18.99 2.96 17.36
N ALA A 23 18.30 2.11 16.59
CA ALA A 23 18.87 0.95 15.89
C ALA A 23 18.46 0.99 14.43
N GLU A 24 19.36 1.45 13.55
CA GLU A 24 19.08 1.69 12.15
C GLU A 24 19.93 0.76 11.28
N ILE A 25 19.27 -0.08 10.44
CA ILE A 25 19.95 -1.05 9.56
C ILE A 25 19.49 -0.89 8.12
N GLY A 26 20.45 -0.67 7.23
CA GLY A 26 20.25 -0.72 5.77
C GLY A 26 20.36 0.62 5.07
N ALA A 27 19.67 1.67 5.53
CA ALA A 27 19.67 3.00 4.90
C ALA A 27 20.55 4.03 5.60
N GLY A 28 21.39 3.64 6.54
CA GLY A 28 22.24 4.56 7.32
C GLY A 28 21.64 4.84 8.69
N GLN A 29 22.11 5.90 9.35
CA GLN A 29 21.69 6.35 10.67
C GLN A 29 21.13 7.77 10.63
N GLU A 30 20.25 8.01 9.69
CA GLU A 30 19.73 9.38 9.41
C GLU A 30 18.83 9.91 10.52
N VAL A 31 18.08 9.02 11.18
CA VAL A 31 17.18 9.44 12.27
C VAL A 31 18.01 9.86 13.48
N ALA A 32 18.95 9.01 13.92
CA ALA A 32 19.87 9.34 15.02
C ALA A 32 20.69 10.61 14.73
N ASP A 33 21.14 10.79 13.48
CA ASP A 33 21.93 11.94 13.07
C ASP A 33 21.16 13.27 13.26
N TRP A 34 19.84 13.31 13.00
CA TRP A 34 19.03 14.48 13.31
C TRP A 34 19.10 14.87 14.80
N PHE A 35 18.95 13.89 15.72
CA PHE A 35 19.03 14.15 17.14
C PHE A 35 20.42 14.58 17.60
N LEU A 36 21.47 13.97 17.04
CA LEU A 36 22.86 14.33 17.36
C LEU A 36 23.25 15.72 16.83
N ARG A 37 22.75 16.10 15.67
CA ARG A 37 23.09 17.33 14.96
C ARG A 37 22.48 18.58 15.58
N VAL A 38 21.26 18.52 16.13
CA VAL A 38 20.55 19.69 16.63
C VAL A 38 20.99 20.14 18.04
N GLY A 39 21.83 19.37 18.72
CA GLY A 39 22.27 19.65 20.08
C GLY A 39 21.34 19.06 21.16
N GLY A 40 21.80 19.03 22.40
CA GLY A 40 21.04 18.48 23.54
C GLY A 40 20.92 16.95 23.56
N ALA A 41 21.53 16.23 22.62
CA ALA A 41 21.41 14.79 22.44
C ALA A 41 21.72 13.95 23.70
N SER A 42 22.61 14.40 24.56
CA SER A 42 22.92 13.72 25.84
C SER A 42 21.72 13.63 26.79
N GLY A 43 20.73 14.50 26.60
CA GLY A 43 19.46 14.46 27.34
C GLY A 43 18.50 13.38 26.88
N THR A 44 18.67 12.87 25.63
CA THR A 44 17.70 12.00 24.97
C THR A 44 18.29 10.69 24.45
N VAL A 45 19.50 10.71 23.87
CA VAL A 45 20.09 9.58 23.17
C VAL A 45 20.98 8.77 24.09
N ALA A 46 20.56 7.53 24.41
CA ALA A 46 21.37 6.58 25.17
C ALA A 46 22.48 5.98 24.30
N GLN A 47 22.09 5.52 23.13
CA GLN A 47 23.00 4.94 22.13
C GLN A 47 22.37 5.04 20.75
N THR A 48 23.23 4.91 19.73
CA THR A 48 22.84 4.66 18.35
C THR A 48 23.66 3.49 17.84
N ILE A 49 23.03 2.57 17.10
CA ILE A 49 23.67 1.34 16.64
C ILE A 49 23.26 1.01 15.21
N CYS A 50 24.24 0.48 14.45
CA CYS A 50 24.02 -0.04 13.11
C CYS A 50 24.69 -1.42 13.00
N ALA A 51 23.94 -2.50 13.29
CA ALA A 51 24.37 -3.88 13.14
C ALA A 51 24.24 -4.34 11.68
N TYR A 52 25.04 -3.76 10.78
CA TYR A 52 24.94 -3.94 9.33
C TYR A 52 25.39 -5.33 8.85
N ASP A 53 26.40 -5.90 9.49
CA ASP A 53 26.84 -7.27 9.20
C ASP A 53 25.85 -8.30 9.73
N LYS A 54 25.64 -9.37 8.94
CA LYS A 54 24.67 -10.42 9.28
C LYS A 54 24.98 -11.12 10.59
N ALA A 55 26.26 -11.47 10.85
CA ALA A 55 26.63 -12.18 12.06
C ALA A 55 26.41 -11.30 13.29
N PHE A 56 26.77 -10.02 13.23
CA PHE A 56 26.48 -9.05 14.28
C PHE A 56 24.98 -8.87 14.51
N SER A 57 24.22 -8.77 13.44
CA SER A 57 22.75 -8.63 13.52
C SER A 57 22.12 -9.89 14.12
N ASP A 58 22.59 -11.08 13.76
CA ASP A 58 22.07 -12.35 14.28
C ASP A 58 22.46 -12.60 15.73
N GLU A 59 23.68 -12.23 16.14
CA GLU A 59 24.11 -12.32 17.53
C GLU A 59 23.26 -11.40 18.42
N ARG A 60 22.93 -10.20 17.96
CA ARG A 60 22.22 -9.21 18.75
C ARG A 60 20.70 -9.42 18.77
N TYR A 61 20.10 -9.76 17.62
CA TYR A 61 18.64 -9.81 17.45
C TYR A 61 18.09 -11.20 17.15
N GLY A 62 18.95 -12.21 17.18
CA GLY A 62 18.59 -13.59 16.83
C GLY A 62 18.65 -13.86 15.32
N GLN A 63 18.74 -15.13 14.97
CA GLN A 63 18.71 -15.54 13.56
C GLN A 63 17.33 -15.30 12.94
N GLY A 64 17.31 -14.77 11.71
CA GLY A 64 16.11 -14.50 10.95
C GLY A 64 16.18 -15.01 9.52
N THR A 65 15.06 -15.39 8.95
CA THR A 65 14.97 -15.81 7.54
C THR A 65 15.09 -14.63 6.58
N ARG A 66 14.63 -13.45 7.00
CA ARG A 66 14.73 -12.18 6.25
C ARG A 66 15.19 -11.08 7.19
N TYR A 67 16.14 -10.26 6.72
CA TYR A 67 16.65 -9.13 7.50
C TYR A 67 15.79 -7.89 7.38
N VAL A 68 15.17 -7.67 6.23
CA VAL A 68 14.16 -6.63 6.03
C VAL A 68 12.79 -7.29 6.20
N SER A 69 12.32 -7.31 7.44
CA SER A 69 11.03 -7.92 7.80
C SER A 69 10.46 -7.34 9.09
N ARG A 70 9.16 -7.51 9.24
CA ARG A 70 8.41 -7.16 10.44
C ARG A 70 8.98 -7.84 11.70
N GLU A 71 9.30 -9.12 11.58
CA GLU A 71 9.84 -9.93 12.69
C GLU A 71 11.20 -9.41 13.15
N ARG A 72 12.07 -9.04 12.19
CA ARG A 72 13.37 -8.43 12.51
C ARG A 72 13.19 -7.10 13.22
N LEU A 73 12.30 -6.23 12.74
CA LEU A 73 12.00 -4.96 13.37
C LEU A 73 11.54 -5.15 14.83
N LEU A 74 10.59 -6.07 15.07
CA LEU A 74 10.10 -6.37 16.42
C LEU A 74 11.21 -6.88 17.34
N ALA A 75 12.09 -7.76 16.85
CA ALA A 75 13.23 -8.25 17.62
C ALA A 75 14.20 -7.11 17.99
N MET A 76 14.43 -6.18 17.07
CA MET A 76 15.25 -4.99 17.33
C MET A 76 14.60 -4.10 18.40
N LEU A 77 13.34 -3.74 18.25
CA LEU A 77 12.60 -2.92 19.20
C LEU A 77 12.57 -3.53 20.60
N GLU A 78 12.27 -4.83 20.70
CA GLU A 78 12.23 -5.56 21.97
C GLU A 78 13.59 -5.58 22.65
N HIS A 79 14.65 -5.92 21.91
CA HIS A 79 16.00 -6.00 22.43
C HIS A 79 16.48 -4.64 22.94
N GLU A 80 16.39 -3.61 22.10
CA GLU A 80 16.91 -2.28 22.43
C GLU A 80 16.13 -1.63 23.58
N TYR A 81 14.81 -1.75 23.56
CA TYR A 81 13.98 -1.21 24.63
C TYR A 81 14.27 -1.88 25.97
N ARG A 82 14.33 -3.23 25.99
CA ARG A 82 14.61 -3.99 27.22
C ARG A 82 15.99 -3.67 27.82
N MET A 83 17.00 -3.57 26.95
CA MET A 83 18.36 -3.21 27.37
C MET A 83 18.41 -1.80 27.97
N LEU A 84 17.77 -0.85 27.30
CA LEU A 84 17.68 0.53 27.74
C LEU A 84 17.00 0.63 29.10
N GLU A 85 15.84 0.01 29.27
CA GLU A 85 15.08 0.05 30.54
C GLU A 85 15.84 -0.61 31.68
N ALA A 86 16.41 -1.80 31.44
CA ALA A 86 17.17 -2.54 32.47
C ALA A 86 18.38 -1.75 32.98
N GLN A 87 19.06 -1.03 32.12
CA GLN A 87 20.29 -0.29 32.50
C GLN A 87 20.00 1.08 33.08
N LEU A 88 18.98 1.77 32.63
CA LEU A 88 18.81 3.20 32.86
C LEU A 88 17.58 3.59 33.67
N ARG A 89 16.66 2.67 33.96
CA ARG A 89 15.50 2.96 34.83
C ARG A 89 15.92 3.47 36.22
N GLY A 90 16.88 2.82 36.86
CA GLY A 90 17.41 3.26 38.15
C GLY A 90 18.13 4.63 38.09
N PRO A 91 19.15 4.79 37.24
CA PRO A 91 19.91 6.04 37.12
C PRO A 91 19.10 7.25 36.64
N ARG A 92 18.10 7.07 35.75
CA ARG A 92 17.29 8.16 35.19
C ARG A 92 16.08 8.55 36.05
N GLY A 93 15.66 7.67 36.94
CA GLY A 93 14.54 7.91 37.86
C GLY A 93 13.16 7.54 37.26
N PRO A 94 12.10 7.67 38.08
CA PRO A 94 10.78 7.16 37.74
C PRO A 94 10.04 8.01 36.71
N GLU A 95 10.40 9.27 36.50
CA GLU A 95 9.66 10.21 35.66
C GLU A 95 9.98 10.05 34.15
N VAL A 96 11.03 9.27 33.82
CA VAL A 96 11.47 9.13 32.44
C VAL A 96 10.61 8.10 31.66
N ARG A 97 10.17 8.49 30.49
CA ARG A 97 9.52 7.67 29.49
C ARG A 97 10.56 7.18 28.51
N PHE A 98 10.75 5.86 28.43
CA PHE A 98 11.71 5.26 27.53
C PHE A 98 11.12 5.01 26.15
N PHE A 99 11.98 5.10 25.13
CA PHE A 99 11.64 4.68 23.77
C PHE A 99 12.80 3.95 23.09
N ALA A 100 12.49 3.08 22.16
CA ALA A 100 13.41 2.51 21.19
C ALA A 100 12.87 2.77 19.79
N PHE A 101 13.64 3.46 18.97
CA PHE A 101 13.40 3.58 17.54
C PHE A 101 14.23 2.52 16.83
N ALA A 102 13.64 1.84 15.85
CA ALA A 102 14.38 0.92 14.99
C ALA A 102 13.86 1.00 13.56
N ASP A 103 14.77 0.75 12.62
CA ASP A 103 14.41 0.46 11.24
C ASP A 103 15.26 -0.66 10.64
N THR A 104 14.69 -1.33 9.65
CA THR A 104 15.38 -2.30 8.81
C THR A 104 14.90 -2.12 7.37
N VAL A 105 15.76 -1.59 6.52
CA VAL A 105 15.40 -1.05 5.21
C VAL A 105 16.34 -1.55 4.12
N ALA A 106 15.79 -1.92 2.97
CA ALA A 106 16.52 -2.14 1.73
C ALA A 106 16.43 -0.86 0.87
N ALA A 107 17.42 0.01 0.99
CA ALA A 107 17.57 1.14 0.09
C ALA A 107 18.02 0.66 -1.31
N ARG A 108 18.01 1.56 -2.29
CA ARG A 108 18.46 1.29 -3.66
C ARG A 108 19.88 0.73 -3.67
N ASN A 109 20.07 -0.44 -4.24
CA ASN A 109 21.39 -1.02 -4.44
C ASN A 109 22.12 -0.35 -5.62
N PHE A 110 23.41 -0.67 -5.79
CA PHE A 110 24.24 -0.10 -6.86
C PHE A 110 23.67 -0.35 -8.27
N LYS A 111 23.00 -1.48 -8.50
CA LYS A 111 22.38 -1.82 -9.79
C LYS A 111 21.00 -1.21 -9.97
N GLY A 112 20.32 -0.81 -8.89
CA GLY A 112 18.99 -0.28 -8.90
C GLY A 112 17.89 -1.30 -9.25
N ASP A 113 18.15 -2.59 -9.03
CA ASP A 113 17.29 -3.71 -9.40
C ASP A 113 16.61 -4.41 -8.20
N ASN A 114 16.83 -3.91 -6.97
CA ASN A 114 16.19 -4.44 -5.77
C ASN A 114 14.86 -3.77 -5.46
N GLU A 115 14.02 -4.44 -4.72
CA GLU A 115 12.87 -3.83 -4.07
C GLU A 115 13.38 -2.87 -2.98
N GLN A 116 12.87 -1.63 -3.00
CA GLN A 116 13.30 -0.56 -2.12
C GLN A 116 12.20 -0.33 -1.10
N HIS A 117 12.30 -0.96 0.03
CA HIS A 117 11.28 -0.97 1.07
C HIS A 117 11.88 -1.28 2.45
N GLY A 118 11.10 -1.12 3.48
CA GLY A 118 11.52 -1.54 4.82
C GLY A 118 10.45 -1.40 5.87
N TRP A 119 10.86 -1.72 7.07
CA TRP A 119 10.06 -1.58 8.28
C TRP A 119 10.70 -0.56 9.21
N VAL A 120 9.89 0.38 9.66
CA VAL A 120 10.27 1.43 10.61
C VAL A 120 9.36 1.31 11.82
N GLY A 121 9.91 1.43 13.03
CA GLY A 121 9.10 1.27 14.24
C GLY A 121 9.58 2.05 15.43
N LEU A 122 8.64 2.26 16.33
CA LEU A 122 8.87 2.90 17.61
C LEU A 122 8.17 2.10 18.71
N ARG A 123 8.93 1.70 19.72
CA ARG A 123 8.41 1.22 21.01
C ARG A 123 8.59 2.29 22.05
N PHE A 124 7.54 2.73 22.71
CA PHE A 124 7.60 3.86 23.62
C PHE A 124 6.63 3.74 24.80
N GLN A 125 6.93 4.42 25.89
CA GLN A 125 6.01 4.63 27.01
C GLN A 125 5.24 5.94 26.79
N ALA A 126 3.92 5.86 26.70
CA ALA A 126 3.08 7.05 26.63
C ALA A 126 3.09 7.82 27.96
N GLU A 127 3.14 7.07 29.07
CA GLU A 127 3.26 7.58 30.42
C GLU A 127 4.43 6.90 31.12
N SER A 128 5.05 7.61 32.06
CA SER A 128 6.16 7.06 32.86
C SER A 128 5.74 5.80 33.64
N GLY A 129 6.53 4.75 33.54
CA GLY A 129 6.28 3.47 34.20
C GLY A 129 5.15 2.63 33.58
N ALA A 130 4.45 3.14 32.53
CA ALA A 130 3.47 2.34 31.83
C ALA A 130 4.12 1.25 30.96
N ALA A 131 3.35 0.20 30.64
CA ALA A 131 3.77 -0.77 29.65
C ALA A 131 3.97 -0.08 28.28
N PRO A 132 4.96 -0.50 27.50
CA PRO A 132 5.26 0.13 26.22
C PRO A 132 4.17 -0.14 25.17
N SER A 133 4.09 0.76 24.22
CA SER A 133 3.24 0.65 23.02
C SER A 133 4.11 0.69 21.77
N ASP A 134 3.66 0.03 20.73
CA ASP A 134 4.38 -0.08 19.46
C ASP A 134 3.60 0.59 18.32
N VAL A 135 4.34 1.29 17.47
CA VAL A 135 3.92 1.71 16.14
C VAL A 135 4.89 1.11 15.15
N LEU A 136 4.40 0.29 14.23
CA LEU A 136 5.19 -0.29 13.15
C LEU A 136 4.64 0.20 11.81
N LEU A 137 5.52 0.66 10.94
CA LEU A 137 5.21 1.16 9.61
C LEU A 137 5.98 0.32 8.58
N HIS A 138 5.28 -0.22 7.58
CA HIS A 138 5.97 -0.65 6.36
C HIS A 138 6.01 0.52 5.40
N VAL A 139 7.19 0.73 4.79
CA VAL A 139 7.43 1.84 3.88
C VAL A 139 7.99 1.35 2.54
N ALA A 140 7.50 1.91 1.45
CA ALA A 140 8.10 1.78 0.13
C ALA A 140 8.86 3.07 -0.21
N LEU A 141 10.12 2.94 -0.62
CA LEU A 141 10.97 4.08 -0.99
C LEU A 141 10.81 4.37 -2.47
N CYS A 142 10.38 5.58 -2.81
CA CYS A 142 10.02 5.97 -4.18
C CYS A 142 11.07 6.88 -4.85
N ASP A 143 11.93 7.53 -4.08
CA ASP A 143 13.06 8.32 -4.61
C ASP A 143 14.02 7.42 -5.41
N ASN A 144 14.56 7.92 -6.52
CA ASN A 144 15.51 7.20 -7.37
C ASN A 144 16.97 7.31 -6.91
N ASP A 145 17.23 8.05 -5.86
CA ASP A 145 18.54 8.34 -5.30
C ASP A 145 18.63 7.89 -3.84
N VAL A 146 19.76 7.25 -3.46
CA VAL A 146 19.96 6.70 -2.10
C VAL A 146 19.97 7.79 -1.04
N GLU A 147 20.58 8.96 -1.32
CA GLU A 147 20.64 10.04 -0.34
C GLU A 147 19.25 10.64 -0.09
N GLN A 148 18.43 10.74 -1.15
CA GLN A 148 17.05 11.20 -1.01
C GLN A 148 16.22 10.18 -0.22
N GLN A 149 16.41 8.87 -0.45
CA GLN A 149 15.74 7.80 0.33
C GLN A 149 16.11 7.89 1.81
N ARG A 150 17.41 8.02 2.11
CA ARG A 150 17.92 8.20 3.48
C ARG A 150 17.33 9.45 4.13
N SER A 151 17.36 10.57 3.42
CA SER A 151 16.76 11.82 3.90
C SER A 151 15.27 11.69 4.22
N ALA A 152 14.49 10.98 3.37
CA ALA A 152 13.07 10.73 3.63
C ALA A 152 12.84 9.89 4.88
N LEU A 153 13.65 8.83 5.09
CA LEU A 153 13.61 8.01 6.30
C LEU A 153 14.00 8.80 7.55
N GLY A 154 15.01 9.64 7.47
CA GLY A 154 15.40 10.52 8.56
C GLY A 154 14.27 11.44 9.01
N VAL A 155 13.57 12.08 8.05
CA VAL A 155 12.38 12.91 8.31
C VAL A 155 11.26 12.08 8.94
N LEU A 156 10.95 10.90 8.35
CA LEU A 156 9.91 10.01 8.85
C LEU A 156 10.17 9.58 10.31
N GLY A 157 11.40 9.16 10.62
CA GLY A 157 11.76 8.68 11.93
C GLY A 157 11.69 9.77 13.01
N VAL A 158 12.20 10.96 12.72
CA VAL A 158 12.06 12.13 13.63
C VAL A 158 10.59 12.45 13.86
N ASN A 159 9.80 12.49 12.80
CA ASN A 159 8.36 12.74 12.88
C ASN A 159 7.64 11.67 13.72
N LEU A 160 7.99 10.39 13.54
CA LEU A 160 7.40 9.28 14.28
C LEU A 160 7.68 9.40 15.80
N VAL A 161 8.95 9.64 16.18
CA VAL A 161 9.31 9.86 17.58
C VAL A 161 8.56 11.07 18.14
N HIS A 162 8.55 12.18 17.43
CA HIS A 162 7.86 13.39 17.89
C HIS A 162 6.34 13.17 18.01
N ALA A 163 5.71 12.53 17.02
CA ALA A 163 4.27 12.28 17.04
C ALA A 163 3.84 11.40 18.21
N ALA A 164 4.66 10.39 18.57
CA ALA A 164 4.36 9.49 19.68
C ALA A 164 4.23 10.21 21.04
N PHE A 165 4.98 11.27 21.24
CA PHE A 165 4.99 12.01 22.49
C PHE A 165 4.13 13.28 22.48
N HIS A 166 3.89 13.88 21.32
CA HIS A 166 3.25 15.21 21.21
C HIS A 166 1.90 15.20 20.50
N GLN A 167 1.53 14.10 19.83
CA GLN A 167 0.24 14.00 19.15
C GLN A 167 -0.74 13.13 19.94
N LYS A 168 -2.03 13.37 19.74
CA LYS A 168 -3.07 12.45 20.17
C LYS A 168 -2.95 11.17 19.35
N GLN A 169 -3.18 10.03 20.02
CA GLN A 169 -3.23 8.72 19.35
C GLN A 169 -4.56 8.57 18.58
N GLU A 170 -4.79 9.49 17.66
CA GLU A 170 -5.89 9.55 16.71
C GLU A 170 -5.32 9.47 15.30
N ALA A 171 -5.84 8.57 14.47
CA ALA A 171 -5.24 8.19 13.19
C ALA A 171 -4.87 9.39 12.31
N ARG A 172 -5.81 10.31 12.09
CA ARG A 172 -5.60 11.45 11.19
C ARG A 172 -4.51 12.41 11.68
N ALA A 173 -4.58 12.79 12.95
CA ALA A 173 -3.63 13.73 13.55
C ALA A 173 -2.21 13.12 13.62
N PHE A 174 -2.14 11.87 14.08
CA PHE A 174 -0.87 11.15 14.21
C PHE A 174 -0.20 10.92 12.85
N LEU A 175 -0.91 10.32 11.89
CA LEU A 175 -0.37 10.04 10.56
C LEU A 175 -0.01 11.30 9.79
N GLY A 176 -0.81 12.36 9.91
CA GLY A 176 -0.49 13.65 9.33
C GLY A 176 0.82 14.23 9.87
N ALA A 177 1.05 14.12 11.19
CA ALA A 177 2.29 14.56 11.82
C ALA A 177 3.50 13.68 11.45
N VAL A 178 3.30 12.36 11.31
CA VAL A 178 4.34 11.41 10.87
C VAL A 178 4.78 11.70 9.44
N PHE A 179 3.89 12.10 8.57
CA PHE A 179 4.17 12.34 7.16
C PHE A 179 4.49 13.82 6.81
N GLU A 180 4.55 14.69 7.81
CA GLU A 180 4.86 16.11 7.58
C GLU A 180 6.21 16.31 6.89
N GLY A 181 6.22 17.09 5.81
CA GLY A 181 7.42 17.34 4.99
C GLY A 181 7.80 16.19 4.05
N LEU A 182 6.96 15.16 3.94
CA LEU A 182 7.10 14.05 2.99
C LEU A 182 6.00 14.11 1.92
N SER A 183 6.21 13.35 0.85
CA SER A 183 5.19 13.11 -0.18
C SER A 183 5.21 11.66 -0.62
N VAL A 184 4.10 11.18 -1.17
CA VAL A 184 3.95 9.82 -1.70
C VAL A 184 4.92 9.52 -2.86
N ASP A 185 5.46 10.56 -3.50
CA ASP A 185 6.49 10.40 -4.55
C ASP A 185 7.88 10.12 -3.98
N ARG A 186 8.10 10.40 -2.69
CA ARG A 186 9.35 10.10 -1.99
C ARG A 186 9.28 8.80 -1.20
N LEU A 187 8.17 8.61 -0.48
CA LEU A 187 7.96 7.46 0.42
C LEU A 187 6.47 7.19 0.57
N GLU A 188 6.08 5.92 0.53
CA GLU A 188 4.71 5.46 0.83
C GLU A 188 4.67 4.72 2.17
N ILE A 189 3.58 4.89 2.93
CA ILE A 189 3.28 4.09 4.13
C ILE A 189 2.09 3.19 3.78
N ASP A 190 2.34 1.92 3.49
CA ASP A 190 1.32 0.98 3.03
C ASP A 190 0.86 -0.02 4.11
N VAL A 191 1.57 -0.09 5.26
CA VAL A 191 1.12 -0.82 6.45
C VAL A 191 1.33 0.04 7.69
N VAL A 192 0.32 0.07 8.55
CA VAL A 192 0.37 0.63 9.90
C VAL A 192 -0.09 -0.44 10.88
N GLU A 193 0.77 -0.83 11.82
CA GLU A 193 0.42 -1.73 12.90
C GLU A 193 0.60 -1.04 14.25
N LEU A 194 -0.34 -1.26 15.15
CA LEU A 194 -0.38 -0.64 16.47
C LEU A 194 -0.54 -1.73 17.53
N ALA A 195 0.17 -1.57 18.64
CA ALA A 195 0.03 -2.46 19.78
C ALA A 195 0.26 -1.70 21.09
N GLY A 196 -0.24 -2.26 22.18
CA GLY A 196 -0.01 -1.73 23.52
C GLY A 196 -1.07 -0.75 24.03
N PRO A 197 -0.92 -0.28 25.26
CA PRO A 197 -1.97 0.46 25.97
C PRO A 197 -2.29 1.83 25.35
N ALA A 198 -1.34 2.53 24.73
CA ALA A 198 -1.60 3.81 24.08
C ALA A 198 -2.60 3.70 22.91
N PHE A 199 -2.73 2.52 22.30
CA PHE A 199 -3.60 2.25 21.17
C PHE A 199 -4.72 1.26 21.50
N SER A 200 -5.05 1.13 22.80
CA SER A 200 -6.11 0.21 23.24
C SER A 200 -7.44 0.48 22.53
N GLY A 201 -8.05 -0.58 21.99
CA GLY A 201 -9.32 -0.49 21.25
C GLY A 201 -9.19 0.08 19.82
N GLN A 202 -7.99 0.37 19.33
CA GLN A 202 -7.77 0.84 17.96
C GLN A 202 -7.54 -0.31 16.98
N ASP A 203 -8.03 -0.16 15.76
CA ASP A 203 -7.90 -1.15 14.69
C ASP A 203 -6.89 -0.66 13.63
N SER A 204 -5.77 -1.35 13.50
CA SER A 204 -4.71 -1.04 12.52
C SER A 204 -5.23 -0.93 11.08
N ARG A 205 -6.28 -1.67 10.73
CA ARG A 205 -6.89 -1.60 9.38
C ARG A 205 -7.48 -0.22 9.11
N LEU A 206 -8.12 0.38 10.12
CA LEU A 206 -8.68 1.74 9.99
C LEU A 206 -7.58 2.80 9.85
N TRP A 207 -6.44 2.58 10.51
CA TRP A 207 -5.27 3.45 10.36
C TRP A 207 -4.65 3.34 8.97
N CYS A 208 -4.56 2.14 8.40
CA CYS A 208 -4.12 1.96 7.01
C CYS A 208 -5.09 2.68 6.03
N LEU A 209 -6.41 2.53 6.21
CA LEU A 209 -7.38 3.22 5.36
C LEU A 209 -7.29 4.75 5.50
N GLU A 210 -7.02 5.27 6.70
CA GLU A 210 -6.80 6.70 6.89
C GLU A 210 -5.48 7.17 6.23
N ALA A 211 -4.41 6.34 6.25
CA ALA A 211 -3.19 6.62 5.51
C ALA A 211 -3.46 6.76 4.01
N LEU A 212 -4.26 5.85 3.42
CA LEU A 212 -4.67 5.95 2.03
C LEU A 212 -5.49 7.23 1.76
N ARG A 213 -6.45 7.55 2.64
CA ARG A 213 -7.28 8.77 2.52
C ARG A 213 -6.47 10.06 2.59
N LEU A 214 -5.40 10.07 3.39
CA LEU A 214 -4.47 11.19 3.51
C LEU A 214 -3.46 11.26 2.36
N GLY A 215 -3.46 10.29 1.44
CA GLY A 215 -2.51 10.21 0.32
C GLY A 215 -1.10 9.81 0.75
N LEU A 216 -0.96 9.03 1.83
CA LEU A 216 0.33 8.52 2.31
C LEU A 216 0.73 7.20 1.62
N ALA A 217 -0.18 6.58 0.91
CA ALA A 217 0.02 5.41 0.06
C ALA A 217 -0.82 5.53 -1.21
N ARG A 218 -0.39 4.89 -2.29
CA ARG A 218 -1.18 4.78 -3.54
C ARG A 218 -2.17 3.62 -3.53
N ALA A 219 -1.86 2.60 -2.75
CA ALA A 219 -2.72 1.44 -2.55
C ALA A 219 -2.39 0.76 -1.23
N LEU A 220 -3.35 0.00 -0.71
CA LEU A 220 -3.18 -0.88 0.45
C LEU A 220 -3.50 -2.31 0.02
N LEU A 221 -2.79 -3.27 0.61
CA LEU A 221 -3.06 -4.68 0.41
C LEU A 221 -3.50 -5.31 1.72
N PHE A 222 -4.58 -6.08 1.67
CA PHE A 222 -5.00 -6.95 2.77
C PHE A 222 -4.90 -8.39 2.30
N ASP A 223 -4.25 -9.22 3.10
CA ASP A 223 -4.11 -10.64 2.83
C ASP A 223 -5.44 -11.40 2.96
N GLY A 224 -5.44 -12.71 2.67
CA GLY A 224 -6.63 -13.56 2.78
C GLY A 224 -7.19 -13.70 4.20
N THR A 225 -6.50 -13.16 5.23
CA THR A 225 -6.98 -13.12 6.62
C THR A 225 -7.54 -11.74 7.01
N GLY A 226 -7.46 -10.76 6.11
CA GLY A 226 -7.89 -9.38 6.35
C GLY A 226 -6.89 -8.54 7.13
N ARG A 227 -5.63 -8.95 7.19
CA ARG A 227 -4.55 -8.16 7.77
C ARG A 227 -3.88 -7.31 6.70
N PRO A 228 -3.51 -6.07 7.00
CA PRO A 228 -2.64 -5.30 6.13
C PRO A 228 -1.32 -6.05 5.95
N ASP A 229 -0.83 -6.15 4.73
CA ASP A 229 0.44 -6.81 4.43
C ASP A 229 1.21 -6.05 3.35
N GLN A 230 2.53 -6.18 3.38
CA GLN A 230 3.38 -5.58 2.39
C GLN A 230 3.15 -6.24 1.01
N PRO A 231 3.05 -5.45 -0.06
CA PRO A 231 2.67 -5.95 -1.39
C PRO A 231 3.59 -7.05 -1.93
N SER A 232 4.88 -6.95 -1.68
CA SER A 232 5.85 -7.95 -2.15
C SER A 232 5.65 -9.34 -1.57
N THR A 233 5.08 -9.47 -0.37
CA THR A 233 4.77 -10.78 0.25
C THR A 233 3.67 -11.50 -0.52
N VAL A 234 2.64 -10.76 -0.93
CA VAL A 234 1.44 -11.32 -1.56
C VAL A 234 1.59 -11.44 -3.08
N LEU A 235 2.15 -10.42 -3.73
CA LEU A 235 2.12 -10.27 -5.19
C LEU A 235 3.33 -10.86 -5.92
N ARG A 236 4.45 -11.06 -5.23
CA ARG A 236 5.71 -11.40 -5.87
C ARG A 236 5.64 -12.72 -6.64
N LYS A 237 6.06 -12.70 -7.91
CA LYS A 237 6.07 -13.85 -8.81
C LYS A 237 4.71 -14.54 -8.98
N ARG A 238 3.61 -13.81 -8.85
CA ARG A 238 2.28 -14.34 -9.07
C ARG A 238 1.68 -13.78 -10.35
N SER A 239 1.06 -14.65 -11.14
CA SER A 239 0.10 -14.21 -12.16
C SER A 239 -1.17 -13.74 -11.48
N LEU A 240 -1.70 -12.59 -11.90
CA LEU A 240 -2.82 -11.98 -11.21
C LEU A 240 -4.06 -11.98 -12.09
N ILE A 241 -5.17 -12.48 -11.53
CA ILE A 241 -6.51 -12.19 -12.02
C ILE A 241 -7.08 -11.13 -11.08
N VAL A 242 -7.23 -9.91 -11.59
CA VAL A 242 -7.73 -8.76 -10.84
C VAL A 242 -9.19 -8.56 -11.19
N GLU A 243 -10.07 -8.94 -10.25
CA GLU A 243 -11.51 -8.67 -10.37
C GLU A 243 -11.77 -7.23 -9.92
N GLY A 244 -12.05 -6.34 -10.89
CA GLY A 244 -12.29 -4.93 -10.64
C GLY A 244 -13.74 -4.62 -10.31
N ARG A 245 -13.96 -3.88 -9.22
CA ARG A 245 -15.02 -2.88 -8.98
C ARG A 245 -16.45 -3.23 -9.39
N THR A 246 -16.84 -4.47 -9.25
CA THR A 246 -18.17 -4.91 -9.68
C THR A 246 -19.21 -4.71 -8.58
N THR A 247 -19.90 -3.57 -8.61
CA THR A 247 -21.16 -3.40 -7.89
C THR A 247 -22.32 -3.92 -8.77
N GLY A 248 -23.15 -4.81 -8.23
CA GLY A 248 -24.34 -5.29 -8.93
C GLY A 248 -24.06 -6.28 -10.06
N LEU A 249 -23.25 -7.32 -9.80
CA LEU A 249 -23.04 -8.41 -10.74
C LEU A 249 -24.36 -9.15 -11.01
N GLU A 250 -24.77 -9.23 -12.28
CA GLU A 250 -25.80 -10.14 -12.77
C GLU A 250 -25.24 -11.57 -12.94
N VAL A 251 -23.92 -11.69 -12.88
CA VAL A 251 -23.18 -12.96 -13.02
C VAL A 251 -22.70 -13.40 -11.65
N ASP A 252 -22.83 -14.70 -11.36
CA ASP A 252 -22.23 -15.27 -10.15
C ASP A 252 -20.71 -15.01 -10.15
N PRO A 253 -20.16 -14.34 -9.11
CA PRO A 253 -18.74 -14.05 -9.01
C PRO A 253 -17.84 -15.28 -9.13
N ARG A 254 -18.30 -16.44 -8.65
CA ARG A 254 -17.54 -17.71 -8.74
C ARG A 254 -17.39 -18.17 -10.18
N THR A 255 -18.48 -18.07 -10.95
CA THR A 255 -18.49 -18.41 -12.37
C THR A 255 -17.56 -17.48 -13.17
N LEU A 256 -17.62 -16.17 -12.90
CA LEU A 256 -16.76 -15.18 -13.55
C LEU A 256 -15.28 -15.49 -13.28
N VAL A 257 -14.92 -15.69 -12.02
CA VAL A 257 -13.56 -16.01 -11.61
C VAL A 257 -13.07 -17.33 -12.22
N ALA A 258 -13.89 -18.39 -12.16
CA ALA A 258 -13.53 -19.68 -12.76
C ALA A 258 -13.31 -19.58 -14.27
N THR A 259 -14.14 -18.79 -14.98
CA THR A 259 -13.97 -18.53 -16.41
C THR A 259 -12.68 -17.77 -16.72
N ALA A 260 -12.34 -16.76 -15.88
CA ALA A 260 -11.11 -16.00 -16.05
C ALA A 260 -9.86 -16.86 -15.83
N PHE A 261 -9.86 -17.75 -14.82
CA PHE A 261 -8.77 -18.72 -14.63
C PHE A 261 -8.65 -19.70 -15.79
N ALA A 262 -9.77 -20.24 -16.26
CA ALA A 262 -9.77 -21.16 -17.42
C ALA A 262 -9.28 -20.47 -18.71
N GLN A 263 -9.53 -19.17 -18.86
CA GLN A 263 -9.02 -18.40 -19.98
C GLN A 263 -7.50 -18.18 -19.86
N LEU A 264 -6.99 -17.84 -18.66
CA LEU A 264 -5.56 -17.70 -18.42
C LEU A 264 -4.80 -19.01 -18.70
N ASP A 265 -5.32 -20.15 -18.26
CA ASP A 265 -4.72 -21.48 -18.49
C ASP A 265 -4.67 -21.84 -19.97
N ARG A 266 -5.63 -21.36 -20.79
CA ARG A 266 -5.61 -21.52 -22.27
C ARG A 266 -4.55 -20.66 -22.93
N GLU A 267 -4.28 -19.48 -22.42
CA GLU A 267 -3.32 -18.53 -22.98
C GLU A 267 -1.87 -18.94 -22.67
N GLU A 268 -1.63 -19.43 -21.47
CA GLU A 268 -0.29 -19.76 -21.02
C GLU A 268 -0.26 -20.95 -20.06
N ARG A 269 0.70 -21.85 -20.26
CA ARG A 269 1.16 -22.75 -19.19
C ARG A 269 2.11 -21.94 -18.28
N SER A 270 1.53 -21.16 -17.40
CA SER A 270 2.30 -20.28 -16.50
C SER A 270 3.12 -21.10 -15.51
N GLU A 271 4.41 -20.78 -15.41
CA GLU A 271 5.29 -21.26 -14.32
C GLU A 271 4.87 -20.67 -12.96
N HIS A 272 3.99 -19.66 -12.98
CA HIS A 272 3.53 -18.91 -11.82
C HIS A 272 2.12 -19.35 -11.43
N GLN A 273 1.91 -19.62 -10.14
CA GLN A 273 0.56 -19.90 -9.64
C GLN A 273 -0.33 -18.66 -9.80
N PRO A 274 -1.44 -18.76 -10.52
CA PRO A 274 -2.38 -17.66 -10.65
C PRO A 274 -3.07 -17.37 -9.31
N MET A 275 -3.33 -16.10 -9.04
CA MET A 275 -3.99 -15.62 -7.83
C MET A 275 -5.11 -14.65 -8.18
N LEU A 276 -6.26 -14.81 -7.52
CA LEU A 276 -7.31 -13.81 -7.54
C LEU A 276 -6.92 -12.65 -6.61
N LEU A 277 -7.09 -11.41 -7.07
CA LEU A 277 -6.98 -10.19 -6.30
C LEU A 277 -8.23 -9.36 -6.53
N LEU A 278 -8.90 -8.93 -5.47
CA LEU A 278 -10.06 -8.07 -5.57
C LEU A 278 -9.64 -6.60 -5.53
N ASP A 279 -9.94 -5.82 -6.55
CA ASP A 279 -9.72 -4.37 -6.59
C ASP A 279 -10.94 -3.63 -6.01
N ILE A 280 -10.77 -3.02 -4.86
CA ILE A 280 -11.84 -2.33 -4.11
C ILE A 280 -11.49 -0.86 -3.96
N ARG A 281 -12.40 0.05 -4.28
CA ARG A 281 -12.21 1.47 -4.00
C ARG A 281 -12.45 1.79 -2.54
N LEU A 282 -11.67 2.71 -1.98
CA LEU A 282 -11.79 3.16 -0.60
C LEU A 282 -13.22 3.60 -0.25
N GLU A 283 -13.88 4.34 -1.13
CA GLU A 283 -15.28 4.78 -0.95
C GLU A 283 -16.25 3.60 -0.79
N GLN A 284 -16.02 2.47 -1.50
CA GLN A 284 -16.87 1.28 -1.40
C GLN A 284 -16.72 0.57 -0.05
N LEU A 285 -15.54 0.64 0.57
CA LEU A 285 -15.32 0.10 1.92
C LEU A 285 -15.90 0.99 3.00
N THR A 286 -15.82 2.30 2.82
CA THR A 286 -16.19 3.29 3.83
C THR A 286 -17.61 3.83 3.69
N ALA A 287 -18.32 3.51 2.60
CA ALA A 287 -19.71 3.93 2.40
C ALA A 287 -20.63 3.38 3.51
N PRO A 288 -21.57 4.19 4.01
CA PRO A 288 -22.57 3.72 4.97
C PRO A 288 -23.54 2.77 4.26
N ALA A 289 -23.22 1.49 4.25
CA ALA A 289 -24.11 0.45 3.77
C ALA A 289 -24.27 -0.60 4.88
N GLU A 290 -25.52 -0.89 5.24
CA GLU A 290 -25.93 -2.05 6.03
C GLU A 290 -25.11 -2.28 7.31
N ALA A 291 -25.25 -1.51 8.34
CA ALA A 291 -24.87 -1.76 9.76
C ALA A 291 -23.58 -2.59 10.06
N ARG A 292 -22.76 -2.92 9.05
CA ARG A 292 -21.50 -3.63 9.23
C ARG A 292 -20.33 -2.67 9.35
N SER A 293 -19.43 -2.97 10.29
CA SER A 293 -18.19 -2.20 10.42
C SER A 293 -17.30 -2.37 9.18
N VAL A 294 -16.41 -1.40 8.94
CA VAL A 294 -15.40 -1.51 7.85
C VAL A 294 -14.55 -2.77 8.03
N ALA A 295 -14.21 -3.10 9.28
CA ALA A 295 -13.48 -4.32 9.61
C ALA A 295 -14.21 -5.60 9.19
N ASP A 296 -15.54 -5.67 9.40
CA ASP A 296 -16.35 -6.81 8.97
C ASP A 296 -16.43 -6.91 7.44
N ARG A 297 -16.48 -5.77 6.76
CA ARG A 297 -16.46 -5.73 5.29
C ARG A 297 -15.13 -6.25 4.73
N ILE A 298 -14.00 -5.80 5.28
CA ILE A 298 -12.68 -6.34 4.90
C ILE A 298 -12.65 -7.84 5.14
N ALA A 299 -13.02 -8.33 6.31
CA ALA A 299 -13.04 -9.76 6.63
C ALA A 299 -13.94 -10.56 5.67
N SER A 300 -15.12 -10.03 5.31
CA SER A 300 -16.02 -10.68 4.36
C SER A 300 -15.44 -10.76 2.94
N LEU A 301 -14.75 -9.73 2.48
CA LEU A 301 -14.13 -9.68 1.15
C LEU A 301 -12.89 -10.56 1.09
N THR A 302 -12.03 -10.50 2.10
CA THR A 302 -10.79 -11.27 2.14
C THR A 302 -11.01 -12.76 2.35
N ALA A 303 -12.17 -13.19 2.84
CA ALA A 303 -12.57 -14.60 2.84
C ALA A 303 -12.65 -15.22 1.42
N ARG A 304 -12.75 -14.38 0.37
CA ARG A 304 -12.74 -14.82 -1.03
C ARG A 304 -11.33 -14.81 -1.63
N ALA A 305 -10.60 -13.73 -1.41
CA ALA A 305 -9.24 -13.50 -1.93
C ALA A 305 -8.61 -12.30 -1.22
N PRO A 306 -7.28 -12.12 -1.30
CA PRO A 306 -6.64 -10.84 -0.96
C PRO A 306 -7.30 -9.67 -1.68
N ILE A 307 -7.30 -8.51 -1.04
CA ILE A 307 -7.86 -7.30 -1.64
C ILE A 307 -6.79 -6.22 -1.79
N ILE A 308 -6.84 -5.50 -2.89
CA ILE A 308 -6.15 -4.23 -3.06
C ILE A 308 -7.16 -3.10 -2.91
N VAL A 309 -6.85 -2.12 -2.08
CA VAL A 309 -7.69 -0.94 -1.87
C VAL A 309 -7.00 0.27 -2.44
N THR A 310 -7.68 1.00 -3.30
CA THR A 310 -7.18 2.23 -3.92
C THR A 310 -8.21 3.35 -3.81
N ASP A 311 -7.75 4.60 -3.92
CA ASP A 311 -8.61 5.78 -4.03
C ASP A 311 -8.73 6.24 -5.51
N GLN A 312 -8.31 5.41 -6.46
CA GLN A 312 -8.28 5.75 -7.88
C GLN A 312 -9.58 5.38 -8.58
N THR A 313 -10.04 6.23 -9.48
CA THR A 313 -11.24 5.98 -10.29
C THR A 313 -10.95 5.22 -11.59
N VAL A 314 -9.69 5.19 -12.04
CA VAL A 314 -9.23 4.59 -13.29
C VAL A 314 -8.36 3.35 -13.03
N LEU A 315 -8.20 2.48 -14.04
CA LEU A 315 -7.53 1.19 -13.88
C LEU A 315 -6.00 1.25 -14.02
N HIS A 316 -5.44 2.18 -14.80
CA HIS A 316 -4.01 2.20 -15.07
C HIS A 316 -3.13 2.42 -13.82
N PRO A 317 -3.49 3.24 -12.81
CA PRO A 317 -2.67 3.35 -11.61
C PRO A 317 -2.61 2.06 -10.80
N VAL A 318 -3.68 1.24 -10.84
CA VAL A 318 -3.68 -0.09 -10.21
C VAL A 318 -2.65 -0.97 -10.89
N VAL A 319 -2.62 -0.99 -12.23
CA VAL A 319 -1.63 -1.76 -13.00
C VAL A 319 -0.22 -1.25 -12.76
N GLU A 320 0.01 0.07 -12.78
CA GLU A 320 1.31 0.68 -12.49
C GLU A 320 1.80 0.26 -11.08
N TYR A 321 0.91 0.24 -10.10
CA TYR A 321 1.24 -0.22 -8.76
C TYR A 321 1.59 -1.71 -8.73
N LEU A 322 0.77 -2.58 -9.32
CA LEU A 322 1.01 -4.02 -9.35
C LEU A 322 2.32 -4.38 -10.07
N ARG A 323 2.67 -3.65 -11.14
CA ARG A 323 3.91 -3.86 -11.91
C ARG A 323 5.19 -3.58 -11.14
N ARG A 324 5.14 -2.90 -10.02
CA ARG A 324 6.30 -2.76 -9.11
C ARG A 324 6.69 -4.11 -8.49
N TYR A 325 5.73 -5.02 -8.31
CA TYR A 325 5.90 -6.24 -7.52
C TYR A 325 5.88 -7.53 -8.35
N THR A 326 5.27 -7.53 -9.53
CA THR A 326 5.23 -8.72 -10.40
C THR A 326 5.47 -8.39 -11.86
N LYS A 327 6.27 -9.24 -12.53
CA LYS A 327 6.45 -9.26 -14.00
C LYS A 327 5.59 -10.34 -14.66
N ALA A 328 4.93 -11.17 -13.88
CA ALA A 328 4.05 -12.21 -14.36
C ALA A 328 2.77 -11.63 -15.00
N PRO A 329 2.00 -12.41 -15.74
CA PRO A 329 0.77 -11.96 -16.39
C PRO A 329 -0.22 -11.29 -15.44
N ILE A 330 -0.82 -10.18 -15.87
CA ILE A 330 -1.94 -9.54 -15.16
C ILE A 330 -3.16 -9.55 -16.09
N ARG A 331 -4.27 -10.06 -15.59
CA ARG A 331 -5.55 -10.11 -16.29
C ARG A 331 -6.57 -9.30 -15.51
N MET A 332 -6.91 -8.12 -16.03
CA MET A 332 -7.90 -7.23 -15.43
C MET A 332 -9.29 -7.65 -15.91
N VAL A 333 -10.10 -8.18 -15.00
CA VAL A 333 -11.48 -8.61 -15.31
C VAL A 333 -12.42 -7.43 -15.16
N THR A 334 -13.11 -7.05 -16.23
CA THR A 334 -13.98 -5.89 -16.25
C THR A 334 -15.24 -6.14 -17.10
N SER A 335 -16.32 -5.39 -16.85
CA SER A 335 -17.54 -5.50 -17.65
C SER A 335 -17.41 -4.76 -18.98
N VAL A 336 -18.21 -5.17 -19.94
CA VAL A 336 -18.35 -4.45 -21.23
C VAL A 336 -18.81 -3.00 -21.04
N VAL A 337 -19.56 -2.69 -19.95
CA VAL A 337 -19.94 -1.30 -19.58
C VAL A 337 -18.70 -0.50 -19.17
N ALA A 338 -17.93 -1.01 -18.21
CA ALA A 338 -16.75 -0.30 -17.72
C ALA A 338 -15.68 -0.13 -18.80
N PHE A 339 -15.57 -1.10 -19.72
CA PHE A 339 -14.72 -0.98 -20.90
C PHE A 339 -15.23 0.09 -21.88
N ALA A 340 -16.53 0.17 -22.11
CA ALA A 340 -17.13 1.24 -22.92
C ALA A 340 -16.94 2.63 -22.30
N ASP A 341 -16.96 2.75 -20.95
CA ASP A 341 -16.64 3.97 -20.21
C ASP A 341 -15.18 4.38 -20.40
N LEU A 342 -14.27 3.41 -20.35
CA LEU A 342 -12.85 3.64 -20.63
C LEU A 342 -12.66 4.20 -22.05
N LEU A 343 -13.27 3.60 -23.05
CA LEU A 343 -13.21 4.05 -24.45
C LEU A 343 -13.82 5.43 -24.65
N SER A 344 -14.91 5.75 -23.95
CA SER A 344 -15.60 7.05 -24.03
C SER A 344 -14.82 8.20 -23.38
N GLY A 345 -13.71 7.91 -22.71
CA GLY A 345 -12.90 8.93 -22.06
C GLY A 345 -13.51 9.53 -20.80
N SER A 346 -14.48 8.86 -20.18
CA SER A 346 -15.17 9.36 -18.98
C SER A 346 -14.25 9.55 -17.78
N TYR A 347 -13.11 8.87 -17.76
CA TYR A 347 -12.15 8.85 -16.64
C TYR A 347 -10.75 9.32 -17.02
N GLN A 348 -10.61 10.11 -18.11
CA GLN A 348 -9.28 10.48 -18.61
C GLN A 348 -8.82 11.79 -18.00
N THR A 349 -7.84 11.70 -17.09
CA THR A 349 -7.19 12.85 -16.46
C THR A 349 -5.80 13.12 -17.04
N LEU A 350 -5.29 12.25 -17.90
CA LEU A 350 -3.95 12.34 -18.47
C LEU A 350 -3.90 13.29 -19.67
N PRO A 351 -2.78 14.02 -19.88
CA PRO A 351 -2.62 14.92 -21.02
C PRO A 351 -2.77 14.23 -22.39
N GLY A 352 -2.29 13.00 -22.54
CA GLY A 352 -2.43 12.17 -23.75
C GLY A 352 -3.77 11.43 -23.84
N ALA A 353 -4.70 11.73 -22.96
CA ALA A 353 -6.07 11.21 -22.92
C ALA A 353 -6.14 9.66 -23.03
N LEU A 354 -7.02 9.14 -23.92
CA LEU A 354 -7.26 7.70 -24.07
C LEU A 354 -6.00 6.89 -24.43
N LEU A 355 -5.19 7.40 -25.33
CA LEU A 355 -4.01 6.67 -25.80
C LEU A 355 -2.95 6.54 -24.71
N GLU A 356 -2.73 7.58 -23.92
CA GLU A 356 -1.82 7.52 -22.78
C GLU A 356 -2.36 6.58 -21.70
N SER A 357 -3.66 6.65 -21.39
CA SER A 357 -4.31 5.77 -20.43
C SER A 357 -4.21 4.30 -20.82
N LEU A 358 -4.48 3.97 -22.10
CA LEU A 358 -4.32 2.61 -22.61
C LEU A 358 -2.87 2.17 -22.64
N GLY A 359 -1.93 3.05 -23.02
CA GLY A 359 -0.50 2.76 -23.00
C GLY A 359 0.02 2.42 -21.62
N LYS A 360 -0.48 3.10 -20.59
CA LYS A 360 -0.15 2.81 -19.17
C LYS A 360 -0.86 1.57 -18.63
N LEU A 361 -2.07 1.31 -19.10
CA LEU A 361 -2.88 0.14 -18.69
C LEU A 361 -2.37 -1.17 -19.29
N LEU A 362 -2.04 -1.15 -20.59
CA LEU A 362 -1.71 -2.35 -21.38
C LEU A 362 -0.19 -2.51 -21.52
N VAL A 363 0.53 -2.33 -20.41
CA VAL A 363 2.00 -2.49 -20.37
C VAL A 363 2.39 -3.96 -20.18
N GLU A 364 3.48 -4.36 -20.83
CA GLU A 364 4.01 -5.73 -20.74
C GLU A 364 2.93 -6.78 -21.03
N ASP A 365 2.74 -7.80 -20.18
CA ASP A 365 1.70 -8.83 -20.31
C ASP A 365 0.47 -8.51 -19.44
N VAL A 366 -0.15 -7.35 -19.68
CA VAL A 366 -1.47 -7.00 -19.12
C VAL A 366 -2.52 -7.13 -20.21
N ARG A 367 -3.63 -7.82 -19.92
CA ARG A 367 -4.80 -7.93 -20.79
C ARG A 367 -6.07 -7.63 -20.03
N LEU A 368 -7.07 -7.11 -20.74
CA LEU A 368 -8.42 -6.93 -20.23
C LEU A 368 -9.29 -8.12 -20.60
N TYR A 369 -9.83 -8.79 -19.61
CA TYR A 369 -10.85 -9.82 -19.75
C TYR A 369 -12.22 -9.17 -19.59
N ILE A 370 -13.00 -9.15 -20.68
CA ILE A 370 -14.24 -8.39 -20.75
C ILE A 370 -15.44 -9.33 -20.72
N TYR A 371 -16.22 -9.26 -19.65
CA TYR A 371 -17.42 -10.06 -19.50
C TYR A 371 -18.67 -9.32 -19.96
N PRO A 372 -19.66 -10.06 -20.51
CA PRO A 372 -20.92 -9.50 -21.01
C PRO A 372 -21.84 -9.05 -19.88
N VAL A 373 -22.79 -8.13 -20.22
CA VAL A 373 -23.85 -7.68 -19.29
C VAL A 373 -25.19 -7.65 -20.01
N ALA A 374 -26.30 -7.61 -19.24
CA ALA A 374 -27.63 -7.43 -19.81
C ALA A 374 -27.75 -6.09 -20.55
N LEU A 375 -28.51 -6.08 -21.65
CA LEU A 375 -28.73 -4.88 -22.49
C LEU A 375 -29.33 -3.72 -21.69
N GLU A 376 -30.29 -4.01 -20.83
CA GLU A 376 -30.92 -2.98 -19.97
C GLU A 376 -29.89 -2.27 -19.07
N ARG A 377 -28.96 -3.01 -18.50
CA ARG A 377 -27.86 -2.46 -17.67
C ARG A 377 -26.93 -1.60 -18.52
N PHE A 378 -26.55 -2.08 -19.70
CA PHE A 378 -25.72 -1.30 -20.62
C PHE A 378 -26.41 0.01 -21.01
N GLN A 379 -27.68 -0.04 -21.40
CA GLN A 379 -28.46 1.13 -21.79
C GLN A 379 -28.62 2.12 -20.63
N ARG A 380 -28.89 1.65 -19.40
CA ARG A 380 -28.98 2.50 -18.19
C ARG A 380 -27.66 3.23 -17.94
N ALA A 381 -26.55 2.51 -17.92
CA ALA A 381 -25.24 3.10 -17.72
C ALA A 381 -24.89 4.13 -18.82
N ARG A 382 -25.28 3.85 -20.09
CA ARG A 382 -25.08 4.79 -21.19
C ARG A 382 -26.02 5.99 -21.13
N ALA A 383 -27.21 5.86 -20.54
CA ALA A 383 -28.16 6.98 -20.41
C ALA A 383 -27.63 8.07 -19.49
N GLU A 384 -26.82 7.71 -18.52
CA GLU A 384 -26.21 8.60 -17.51
C GLU A 384 -24.95 9.30 -18.01
N ASP A 385 -24.32 8.80 -19.10
CA ASP A 385 -23.09 9.37 -19.68
C ASP A 385 -23.41 10.30 -20.87
N PRO A 386 -23.16 11.63 -20.76
CA PRO A 386 -23.39 12.57 -21.86
C PRO A 386 -22.44 12.39 -23.06
N ARG A 387 -21.31 11.69 -22.88
CA ARG A 387 -20.28 11.54 -23.94
C ARG A 387 -20.50 10.40 -24.92
N ARG A 388 -21.45 9.57 -24.76
CA ARG A 388 -21.98 8.41 -25.51
C ARG A 388 -21.31 8.04 -26.85
N SER A 389 -19.99 8.06 -26.91
CA SER A 389 -19.24 7.71 -28.13
C SER A 389 -19.24 6.21 -28.45
N VAL A 390 -19.68 5.38 -27.48
CA VAL A 390 -19.76 3.93 -27.62
C VAL A 390 -21.20 3.48 -27.39
N THR A 391 -21.75 2.78 -28.36
CA THR A 391 -23.10 2.17 -28.33
C THR A 391 -23.00 0.65 -28.45
N ALA A 392 -24.10 -0.06 -28.31
CA ALA A 392 -24.16 -1.50 -28.55
C ALA A 392 -25.33 -1.85 -29.45
N SER A 393 -25.09 -2.82 -30.33
CA SER A 393 -26.09 -3.43 -31.19
C SER A 393 -26.02 -4.95 -31.03
N PRO A 394 -26.73 -5.54 -30.06
CA PRO A 394 -26.72 -6.98 -29.84
C PRO A 394 -27.26 -7.72 -31.05
N SER A 395 -26.49 -8.68 -31.54
CA SER A 395 -26.87 -9.47 -32.73
C SER A 395 -27.86 -10.58 -32.39
N LYS A 396 -27.89 -11.04 -31.13
CA LYS A 396 -28.83 -12.04 -30.61
C LYS A 396 -29.03 -11.86 -29.09
N GLY A 397 -30.30 -11.82 -28.68
CA GLY A 397 -30.65 -11.87 -27.24
C GLY A 397 -30.62 -10.52 -26.50
N THR A 398 -30.62 -10.61 -25.17
CA THR A 398 -30.70 -9.48 -24.23
C THR A 398 -29.37 -9.15 -23.58
N THR A 399 -28.26 -9.72 -24.07
CA THR A 399 -26.91 -9.57 -23.51
C THR A 399 -26.03 -8.81 -24.48
N VAL A 400 -25.25 -7.88 -23.97
CA VAL A 400 -24.22 -7.11 -24.70
C VAL A 400 -22.85 -7.71 -24.42
N THR A 401 -22.18 -8.12 -25.49
CA THR A 401 -20.81 -8.64 -25.48
C THR A 401 -19.83 -7.61 -26.04
N LEU A 402 -18.54 -7.90 -26.01
CA LEU A 402 -17.51 -7.07 -26.66
C LEU A 402 -17.76 -6.92 -28.18
N ASP A 403 -18.34 -7.94 -28.82
CA ASP A 403 -18.62 -7.97 -30.24
C ASP A 403 -19.76 -7.06 -30.70
N ASP A 404 -20.63 -6.73 -29.78
CA ASP A 404 -21.80 -5.90 -30.00
C ASP A 404 -21.49 -4.40 -29.89
N LEU A 405 -20.29 -4.02 -29.39
CA LEU A 405 -19.90 -2.62 -29.29
C LEU A 405 -19.76 -1.97 -30.67
N ARG A 406 -20.25 -0.75 -30.77
CA ARG A 406 -20.18 0.11 -31.96
C ARG A 406 -19.62 1.47 -31.58
N CYS A 407 -18.61 1.91 -32.31
CA CYS A 407 -17.94 3.20 -32.14
C CYS A 407 -17.83 3.92 -33.46
N GLU A 408 -17.79 5.25 -33.44
CA GLU A 408 -17.41 6.05 -34.60
C GLU A 408 -15.87 5.99 -34.81
N PRO A 409 -15.40 6.09 -36.09
CA PRO A 409 -13.98 6.29 -36.36
C PRO A 409 -13.47 7.60 -35.67
N PRO A 410 -12.23 7.65 -35.13
CA PRO A 410 -11.18 6.62 -35.19
C PRO A 410 -11.26 5.55 -34.09
N LEU A 411 -12.21 5.64 -33.17
CA LEU A 411 -12.32 4.76 -32.01
C LEU A 411 -12.62 3.31 -32.41
N ASP A 412 -13.40 3.09 -33.48
CA ASP A 412 -13.67 1.77 -34.03
C ASP A 412 -12.38 1.09 -34.58
N HIS A 413 -11.48 1.86 -35.17
CA HIS A 413 -10.18 1.34 -35.61
C HIS A 413 -9.30 0.93 -34.41
N LEU A 414 -9.31 1.72 -33.36
CA LEU A 414 -8.59 1.40 -32.13
C LEU A 414 -9.14 0.13 -31.46
N LEU A 415 -10.46 0.00 -31.37
CA LEU A 415 -11.12 -1.19 -30.80
C LEU A 415 -10.73 -2.46 -31.57
N ARG A 416 -10.77 -2.41 -32.92
CA ARG A 416 -10.34 -3.53 -33.76
C ARG A 416 -8.86 -3.86 -33.61
N TYR A 417 -8.00 -2.85 -33.47
CA TYR A 417 -6.58 -3.05 -33.21
C TYR A 417 -6.33 -3.74 -31.87
N LEU A 418 -6.90 -3.22 -30.78
CA LEU A 418 -6.74 -3.78 -29.42
C LEU A 418 -7.18 -5.25 -29.40
N ARG A 419 -8.25 -5.58 -30.10
CA ARG A 419 -8.78 -6.92 -30.22
C ARG A 419 -7.89 -7.83 -31.04
N GLY A 420 -7.49 -7.39 -32.22
CA GLY A 420 -6.62 -8.14 -33.14
C GLY A 420 -5.22 -8.40 -32.52
N ALA A 421 -4.75 -7.49 -31.70
CA ALA A 421 -3.49 -7.62 -30.95
C ALA A 421 -3.61 -8.47 -29.66
N GLY A 422 -4.83 -8.89 -29.28
CA GLY A 422 -5.06 -9.71 -28.08
C GLY A 422 -4.95 -8.96 -26.75
N TRP A 423 -4.99 -7.63 -26.76
CA TRP A 423 -4.98 -6.82 -25.56
C TRP A 423 -6.29 -6.86 -24.78
N ILE A 424 -7.39 -7.08 -25.51
CA ILE A 424 -8.73 -7.25 -24.94
C ILE A 424 -9.29 -8.61 -25.37
N VAL A 425 -9.79 -9.37 -24.44
CA VAL A 425 -10.25 -10.75 -24.61
C VAL A 425 -11.68 -10.88 -24.08
N PRO A 426 -12.66 -11.30 -24.91
CA PRO A 426 -14.01 -11.56 -24.41
C PRO A 426 -14.00 -12.79 -23.50
N LEU A 427 -14.68 -12.71 -22.35
CA LEU A 427 -14.98 -13.84 -21.51
C LEU A 427 -16.34 -14.42 -21.93
N GLU A 428 -16.33 -15.67 -22.36
CA GLU A 428 -17.54 -16.44 -22.65
C GLU A 428 -18.06 -17.05 -21.32
N LEU A 429 -19.13 -16.46 -20.82
CA LEU A 429 -19.80 -16.98 -19.62
C LEU A 429 -20.77 -18.10 -20.03
N PRO A 430 -20.88 -19.18 -19.23
CA PRO A 430 -21.77 -20.31 -19.51
C PRO A 430 -23.25 -19.94 -19.50
#